data_a64df898fe61ac4d28565cf4b38e7e49
#
_entry.id   a64df898fe61ac4d28565cf4b38e7e49
#
_cell.length_a   1.000
_cell.length_b   1.000
_cell.length_c   1.000
_cell.angle_alpha   90.00
_cell.angle_beta   90.00
_cell.angle_gamma   90.00
#
_symmetry.space_group_name_H-M   'P 1'
#
loop_
_entity.id
_entity.type
_entity.pdbx_description
1 polymer ?
#
loop_
_entity_poly.entity_id
_entity_poly.type
_entity_poly.pdbx_seq_one_letter_code
_entity_poly.pdbx_strand_id
1 'polypeptide(L)'
;MKDLIITNKILNWYDINKRSLPWRNKVSQEKKQYFTLVSEFMLQQTQVATVIPYFNRFIKNIPNIEKLSKYNDRKLTKLWEGLGYYSRVRNLKKTAQIIVKKFNKKIPRDFYELKSLPGIGDYTASAISAIAFNKPIIPLDGNIERVLKRYLYLKKQSQIKKEFLQDQKKIFGTSTKRSSDYAQALMELGALICKPTNPNCNKCPLSNNCKAFKNKNFDLVKFKKINKETYYKLNVYKKNNQYLLIKNNKFNFLKNLNIFPMDQLNNPKNFDKDLNFKISNMNMNIKIEYKKNHNFDKNINWINPAKLENYVLPTFTKKIIKFLESQK
;
A
#
# COMPACT_ATOMS: atom_id res chain seq x y z
N MET A 1 -16.93 -32.09 -4.58
CA MET A 1 -18.02 -31.81 -3.61
C MET A 1 -17.58 -30.94 -2.43
N LYS A 2 -16.53 -31.27 -1.66
CA LYS A 2 -16.05 -30.43 -0.51
C LYS A 2 -15.69 -28.99 -0.87
N ASP A 3 -15.06 -28.75 -2.03
CA ASP A 3 -14.61 -27.44 -2.48
C ASP A 3 -15.78 -26.49 -2.79
N LEU A 4 -16.85 -27.00 -3.38
CA LEU A 4 -18.05 -26.23 -3.67
C LEU A 4 -18.76 -25.79 -2.37
N ILE A 5 -18.77 -26.65 -1.35
CA ILE A 5 -19.35 -26.35 -0.03
C ILE A 5 -18.60 -25.19 0.64
N ILE A 6 -17.26 -25.20 0.60
CA ILE A 6 -16.43 -24.14 1.20
C ILE A 6 -16.66 -22.83 0.43
N THR A 7 -16.63 -22.86 -0.89
CA THR A 7 -16.85 -21.70 -1.75
C THR A 7 -18.20 -21.04 -1.45
N ASN A 8 -19.28 -21.82 -1.39
CA ASN A 8 -20.61 -21.31 -1.11
C ASN A 8 -20.72 -20.72 0.30
N LYS A 9 -20.13 -21.36 1.34
CA LYS A 9 -20.11 -20.80 2.69
C LYS A 9 -19.41 -19.44 2.75
N ILE A 10 -18.29 -19.27 2.07
CA ILE A 10 -17.53 -18.03 2.03
C ILE A 10 -18.33 -16.96 1.24
N LEU A 11 -18.91 -17.28 0.11
CA LEU A 11 -19.70 -16.34 -0.69
C LEU A 11 -20.98 -15.90 0.03
N ASN A 12 -21.71 -16.81 0.67
CA ASN A 12 -22.91 -16.48 1.45
C ASN A 12 -22.55 -15.53 2.61
N TRP A 13 -21.46 -15.82 3.31
CA TRP A 13 -20.95 -14.93 4.35
C TRP A 13 -20.59 -13.55 3.79
N TYR A 14 -19.90 -13.51 2.64
CA TYR A 14 -19.49 -12.27 1.98
C TYR A 14 -20.66 -11.40 1.57
N ASP A 15 -21.71 -11.97 1.01
CA ASP A 15 -22.89 -11.25 0.56
C ASP A 15 -23.54 -10.44 1.70
N ILE A 16 -23.49 -10.98 2.92
CA ILE A 16 -24.06 -10.36 4.12
C ILE A 16 -23.07 -9.37 4.80
N ASN A 17 -21.77 -9.70 4.81
CA ASN A 17 -20.80 -9.03 5.68
C ASN A 17 -19.80 -8.11 4.96
N LYS A 18 -19.81 -8.07 3.63
CA LYS A 18 -18.85 -7.26 2.85
C LYS A 18 -18.96 -5.77 3.18
N ARG A 19 -17.82 -5.12 3.32
CA ARG A 19 -17.76 -3.67 3.47
C ARG A 19 -18.19 -2.96 2.18
N SER A 20 -18.93 -1.87 2.30
CA SER A 20 -19.15 -0.94 1.20
C SER A 20 -17.87 -0.14 0.94
N LEU A 21 -17.28 -0.30 -0.23
CA LEU A 21 -16.03 0.37 -0.61
C LEU A 21 -16.24 1.06 -1.96
N PRO A 22 -15.75 2.31 -2.15
CA PRO A 22 -16.06 3.10 -3.34
C PRO A 22 -15.59 2.45 -4.66
N TRP A 23 -14.51 1.66 -4.63
CA TRP A 23 -14.04 0.91 -5.81
C TRP A 23 -14.81 -0.37 -6.10
N ARG A 24 -15.82 -0.72 -5.28
CA ARG A 24 -16.75 -1.86 -5.48
C ARG A 24 -18.12 -1.43 -5.97
N ASN A 25 -18.34 -0.14 -6.18
CA ASN A 25 -19.61 0.36 -6.67
C ASN A 25 -19.95 -0.25 -8.03
N LYS A 26 -21.24 -0.44 -8.30
CA LYS A 26 -21.73 -0.88 -9.62
C LYS A 26 -21.42 0.20 -10.65
N VAL A 27 -20.55 -0.12 -11.58
CA VAL A 27 -20.13 0.76 -12.67
C VAL A 27 -19.91 -0.07 -13.94
N SER A 28 -19.68 0.56 -15.09
CA SER A 28 -19.32 -0.15 -16.32
C SER A 28 -18.07 -1.02 -16.12
N GLN A 29 -17.92 -2.07 -16.92
CA GLN A 29 -16.78 -2.99 -16.83
C GLN A 29 -15.44 -2.27 -16.99
N GLU A 30 -15.36 -1.29 -17.87
CA GLU A 30 -14.17 -0.48 -18.07
C GLU A 30 -13.82 0.34 -16.80
N LYS A 31 -14.81 1.01 -16.21
CA LYS A 31 -14.62 1.72 -14.94
C LYS A 31 -14.22 0.77 -13.80
N LYS A 32 -14.82 -0.42 -13.73
CA LYS A 32 -14.46 -1.45 -12.75
C LYS A 32 -12.98 -1.82 -12.86
N GLN A 33 -12.48 -2.04 -14.08
CA GLN A 33 -11.07 -2.35 -14.33
C GLN A 33 -10.16 -1.22 -13.87
N TYR A 34 -10.50 0.02 -14.22
CA TYR A 34 -9.73 1.20 -13.83
C TYR A 34 -9.76 1.42 -12.31
N PHE A 35 -10.93 1.29 -11.68
CA PHE A 35 -11.08 1.43 -10.22
C PHE A 35 -10.28 0.37 -9.47
N THR A 36 -10.29 -0.87 -9.96
CA THR A 36 -9.47 -1.95 -9.40
C THR A 36 -7.98 -1.61 -9.51
N LEU A 37 -7.51 -1.18 -10.68
CA LEU A 37 -6.11 -0.78 -10.87
C LEU A 37 -5.70 0.32 -9.88
N VAL A 38 -6.48 1.40 -9.79
CA VAL A 38 -6.17 2.54 -8.91
C VAL A 38 -6.20 2.14 -7.44
N SER A 39 -7.25 1.41 -7.02
CA SER A 39 -7.38 0.99 -5.62
C SER A 39 -6.28 0.03 -5.19
N GLU A 40 -5.88 -0.92 -6.04
CA GLU A 40 -4.79 -1.85 -5.74
C GLU A 40 -3.45 -1.12 -5.55
N PHE A 41 -3.14 -0.11 -6.38
CA PHE A 41 -1.96 0.73 -6.14
C PHE A 41 -2.04 1.55 -4.86
N MET A 42 -3.21 2.04 -4.48
CA MET A 42 -3.41 2.80 -3.24
C MET A 42 -3.33 1.91 -1.99
N LEU A 43 -3.84 0.67 -2.08
CA LEU A 43 -3.89 -0.28 -0.97
C LEU A 43 -2.53 -0.95 -0.67
N GLN A 44 -1.55 -0.88 -1.58
CA GLN A 44 -0.20 -1.38 -1.28
C GLN A 44 0.33 -0.75 0.01
N GLN A 45 0.47 -1.54 1.08
CA GLN A 45 0.96 -1.14 2.40
C GLN A 45 0.17 0.03 3.06
N THR A 46 -1.09 0.22 2.68
CA THR A 46 -1.96 1.27 3.24
C THR A 46 -3.29 0.68 3.66
N GLN A 47 -3.79 1.11 4.80
CA GLN A 47 -5.08 0.64 5.33
C GLN A 47 -6.25 1.16 4.52
N VAL A 48 -7.31 0.35 4.38
CA VAL A 48 -8.53 0.66 3.62
C VAL A 48 -9.16 2.00 4.04
N ALA A 49 -9.32 2.25 5.34
CA ALA A 49 -9.91 3.49 5.86
C ALA A 49 -9.14 4.74 5.40
N THR A 50 -7.81 4.65 5.33
CA THR A 50 -6.97 5.74 4.81
C THR A 50 -7.15 5.93 3.31
N VAL A 51 -7.33 4.85 2.53
CA VAL A 51 -7.43 4.92 1.06
C VAL A 51 -8.74 5.52 0.59
N ILE A 52 -9.86 5.29 1.28
CA ILE A 52 -11.20 5.73 0.84
C ILE A 52 -11.25 7.22 0.42
N PRO A 53 -10.86 8.20 1.26
CA PRO A 53 -10.93 9.60 0.89
C PRO A 53 -9.99 9.96 -0.26
N TYR A 54 -8.82 9.29 -0.36
CA TYR A 54 -7.89 9.50 -1.47
C TYR A 54 -8.44 8.96 -2.79
N PHE A 55 -9.02 7.78 -2.78
CA PHE A 55 -9.63 7.18 -3.96
C PHE A 55 -10.76 8.07 -4.51
N ASN A 56 -11.67 8.51 -3.67
CA ASN A 56 -12.79 9.37 -4.08
C ASN A 56 -12.29 10.67 -4.73
N ARG A 57 -11.33 11.34 -4.08
CA ARG A 57 -10.72 12.55 -4.62
C ARG A 57 -9.97 12.29 -5.93
N PHE A 58 -9.24 11.17 -6.01
CA PHE A 58 -8.48 10.79 -7.20
C PHE A 58 -9.40 10.54 -8.39
N ILE A 59 -10.44 9.72 -8.24
CA ILE A 59 -11.37 9.36 -9.32
C ILE A 59 -12.19 10.58 -9.78
N LYS A 60 -12.55 11.49 -8.87
CA LYS A 60 -13.21 12.75 -9.23
C LYS A 60 -12.34 13.59 -10.17
N ASN A 61 -11.03 13.65 -9.94
CA ASN A 61 -10.10 14.44 -10.76
C ASN A 61 -9.60 13.69 -12.01
N ILE A 62 -9.46 12.37 -11.91
CA ILE A 62 -8.85 11.50 -12.93
C ILE A 62 -9.74 10.27 -13.12
N PRO A 63 -10.84 10.39 -13.89
CA PRO A 63 -11.89 9.37 -13.99
C PRO A 63 -11.54 8.17 -14.87
N ASN A 64 -10.46 8.22 -15.65
CA ASN A 64 -10.08 7.14 -16.57
C ASN A 64 -8.56 7.08 -16.82
N ILE A 65 -8.13 6.00 -17.45
CA ILE A 65 -6.73 5.68 -17.70
C ILE A 65 -6.06 6.70 -18.66
N GLU A 66 -6.80 7.20 -19.64
CA GLU A 66 -6.29 8.15 -20.61
C GLU A 66 -5.96 9.49 -19.95
N LYS A 67 -6.85 10.02 -19.12
CA LYS A 67 -6.59 11.24 -18.34
C LYS A 67 -5.41 11.05 -17.40
N LEU A 68 -5.28 9.87 -16.77
CA LEU A 68 -4.17 9.54 -15.88
C LEU A 68 -2.83 9.57 -16.64
N SER A 69 -2.77 9.01 -17.83
CA SER A 69 -1.53 8.94 -18.62
C SER A 69 -0.96 10.32 -18.95
N LYS A 70 -1.83 11.30 -19.17
CA LYS A 70 -1.49 12.69 -19.56
C LYS A 70 -1.46 13.64 -18.37
N TYR A 71 -1.83 13.19 -17.15
CA TYR A 71 -1.99 14.10 -16.00
C TYR A 71 -0.67 14.73 -15.58
N ASN A 72 -0.69 16.00 -15.18
CA ASN A 72 0.50 16.72 -14.73
C ASN A 72 1.11 16.07 -13.47
N ASP A 73 2.42 15.81 -13.45
CA ASP A 73 3.11 15.09 -12.39
C ASP A 73 3.02 15.79 -11.02
N ARG A 74 3.15 17.11 -10.98
CA ARG A 74 3.05 17.89 -9.74
C ARG A 74 1.64 17.80 -9.16
N LYS A 75 0.59 18.00 -9.98
CA LYS A 75 -0.82 17.88 -9.59
C LYS A 75 -1.14 16.44 -9.15
N LEU A 76 -0.63 15.44 -9.87
CA LEU A 76 -0.80 14.02 -9.53
C LEU A 76 -0.19 13.68 -8.17
N THR A 77 1.04 14.14 -7.93
CA THR A 77 1.73 13.95 -6.65
C THR A 77 0.99 14.67 -5.51
N LYS A 78 0.39 15.83 -5.79
CA LYS A 78 -0.43 16.56 -4.81
C LYS A 78 -1.70 15.79 -4.43
N LEU A 79 -2.39 15.14 -5.38
CA LEU A 79 -3.54 14.27 -5.10
C LEU A 79 -3.18 13.06 -4.22
N TRP A 80 -1.92 12.63 -4.26
CA TRP A 80 -1.39 11.49 -3.48
C TRP A 80 -0.75 11.90 -2.16
N GLU A 81 -0.62 13.20 -1.91
CA GLU A 81 0.09 13.75 -0.76
C GLU A 81 -0.55 13.29 0.56
N GLY A 82 0.26 12.66 1.43
CA GLY A 82 -0.17 12.07 2.70
C GLY A 82 -0.40 10.56 2.65
N LEU A 83 -0.64 9.96 1.48
CA LEU A 83 -0.82 8.51 1.35
C LEU A 83 0.52 7.74 1.48
N GLY A 84 1.65 8.41 1.27
CA GLY A 84 2.98 7.83 1.36
C GLY A 84 3.38 6.96 0.16
N TYR A 85 4.61 6.41 0.21
CA TYR A 85 5.14 5.53 -0.86
C TYR A 85 4.92 6.10 -2.28
N TYR A 86 5.43 7.29 -2.54
CA TYR A 86 5.17 8.05 -3.77
C TYR A 86 5.67 7.37 -5.06
N SER A 87 6.52 6.34 -4.95
CA SER A 87 6.85 5.47 -6.09
C SER A 87 5.61 4.80 -6.69
N ARG A 88 4.57 4.53 -5.88
CA ARG A 88 3.32 3.92 -6.35
C ARG A 88 2.60 4.81 -7.35
N VAL A 89 2.41 6.08 -7.04
CA VAL A 89 1.72 6.99 -7.97
C VAL A 89 2.52 7.26 -9.23
N ARG A 90 3.86 7.30 -9.14
CA ARG A 90 4.73 7.40 -10.33
C ARG A 90 4.62 6.14 -11.20
N ASN A 91 4.63 4.97 -10.59
CA ASN A 91 4.45 3.70 -11.30
C ASN A 91 3.04 3.58 -11.88
N LEU A 92 2.00 3.97 -11.14
CA LEU A 92 0.62 3.99 -11.64
C LEU A 92 0.48 4.87 -12.90
N LYS A 93 1.12 6.06 -12.93
CA LYS A 93 1.14 6.89 -14.13
C LYS A 93 1.91 6.25 -15.28
N LYS A 94 3.11 5.70 -15.03
CA LYS A 94 3.88 4.98 -16.05
C LYS A 94 3.08 3.78 -16.61
N THR A 95 2.42 3.03 -15.75
CA THR A 95 1.52 1.95 -16.14
C THR A 95 0.40 2.46 -17.04
N ALA A 96 -0.24 3.58 -16.69
CA ALA A 96 -1.27 4.19 -17.53
C ALA A 96 -0.73 4.63 -18.90
N GLN A 97 0.48 5.19 -18.97
CA GLN A 97 1.13 5.57 -20.22
C GLN A 97 1.40 4.35 -21.12
N ILE A 98 1.88 3.26 -20.54
CA ILE A 98 2.11 2.00 -21.29
C ILE A 98 0.80 1.42 -21.79
N ILE A 99 -0.24 1.39 -20.94
CA ILE A 99 -1.56 0.87 -21.32
C ILE A 99 -2.16 1.67 -22.48
N VAL A 100 -2.07 2.99 -22.43
CA VAL A 100 -2.57 3.84 -23.51
C VAL A 100 -1.79 3.59 -24.82
N LYS A 101 -0.44 3.49 -24.74
CA LYS A 101 0.43 3.36 -25.91
C LYS A 101 0.41 1.95 -26.53
N LYS A 102 0.46 0.89 -25.69
CA LYS A 102 0.66 -0.49 -26.16
C LYS A 102 -0.61 -1.34 -26.18
N PHE A 103 -1.62 -1.00 -25.40
CA PHE A 103 -2.82 -1.82 -25.21
C PHE A 103 -4.11 -1.10 -25.61
N ASN A 104 -4.02 -0.10 -26.51
CA ASN A 104 -5.18 0.64 -27.04
C ASN A 104 -6.12 1.13 -25.91
N LYS A 105 -5.56 1.70 -24.83
CA LYS A 105 -6.27 2.21 -23.65
C LYS A 105 -7.00 1.14 -22.83
N LYS A 106 -6.91 -0.15 -23.17
CA LYS A 106 -7.54 -1.27 -22.44
C LYS A 106 -6.56 -1.89 -21.48
N ILE A 107 -6.97 -2.06 -20.23
CA ILE A 107 -6.14 -2.76 -19.22
C ILE A 107 -5.96 -4.22 -19.66
N PRO A 108 -4.71 -4.73 -19.73
CA PRO A 108 -4.46 -6.11 -20.19
C PRO A 108 -5.18 -7.13 -19.30
N ARG A 109 -5.66 -8.21 -19.93
CA ARG A 109 -6.32 -9.31 -19.22
C ARG A 109 -5.37 -10.43 -18.86
N ASP A 110 -4.23 -10.50 -19.54
CA ASP A 110 -3.23 -11.53 -19.30
C ASP A 110 -2.42 -11.22 -18.04
N PHE A 111 -2.12 -12.26 -17.26
CA PHE A 111 -1.40 -12.14 -16.00
C PHE A 111 0.04 -11.64 -16.20
N TYR A 112 0.74 -12.15 -17.21
CA TYR A 112 2.13 -11.79 -17.47
C TYR A 112 2.23 -10.40 -18.08
N GLU A 113 1.29 -10.00 -18.93
CA GLU A 113 1.19 -8.62 -19.42
C GLU A 113 0.96 -7.65 -18.25
N LEU A 114 0.03 -7.96 -17.32
CA LEU A 114 -0.18 -7.16 -16.11
C LEU A 114 1.10 -7.09 -15.27
N LYS A 115 1.77 -8.21 -15.04
CA LYS A 115 2.99 -8.28 -14.23
C LYS A 115 4.15 -7.53 -14.86
N SER A 116 4.20 -7.36 -16.18
CA SER A 116 5.22 -6.58 -16.88
C SER A 116 5.11 -5.06 -16.67
N LEU A 117 3.96 -4.59 -16.15
CA LEU A 117 3.72 -3.16 -15.94
C LEU A 117 4.40 -2.64 -14.65
N PRO A 118 4.90 -1.38 -14.66
CA PRO A 118 5.60 -0.81 -13.51
C PRO A 118 4.76 -0.80 -12.23
N GLY A 119 5.31 -1.40 -11.16
CA GLY A 119 4.66 -1.44 -9.83
C GLY A 119 3.60 -2.53 -9.67
N ILE A 120 3.44 -3.41 -10.65
CA ILE A 120 2.57 -4.57 -10.60
C ILE A 120 3.41 -5.83 -10.39
N GLY A 121 3.36 -6.38 -9.18
CA GLY A 121 3.94 -7.68 -8.83
C GLY A 121 2.91 -8.81 -8.90
N ASP A 122 3.33 -10.03 -8.53
CA ASP A 122 2.48 -11.23 -8.58
C ASP A 122 1.13 -11.04 -7.87
N TYR A 123 1.13 -10.45 -6.68
CA TYR A 123 -0.10 -10.16 -5.94
C TYR A 123 -1.02 -9.21 -6.72
N THR A 124 -0.49 -8.06 -7.14
CA THR A 124 -1.31 -7.03 -7.82
C THR A 124 -1.84 -7.53 -9.15
N ALA A 125 -1.05 -8.29 -9.92
CA ALA A 125 -1.48 -8.94 -11.15
C ALA A 125 -2.61 -9.94 -10.90
N SER A 126 -2.48 -10.79 -9.86
CA SER A 126 -3.51 -11.74 -9.43
C SER A 126 -4.79 -11.03 -8.99
N ALA A 127 -4.68 -9.95 -8.20
CA ALA A 127 -5.82 -9.18 -7.70
C ALA A 127 -6.58 -8.52 -8.86
N ILE A 128 -5.89 -7.87 -9.79
CA ILE A 128 -6.51 -7.29 -10.98
C ILE A 128 -7.17 -8.38 -11.84
N SER A 129 -6.50 -9.50 -12.07
CA SER A 129 -7.05 -10.63 -12.85
C SER A 129 -8.34 -11.17 -12.22
N ALA A 130 -8.36 -11.38 -10.91
CA ALA A 130 -9.53 -11.89 -10.20
C ALA A 130 -10.66 -10.86 -10.14
N ILE A 131 -10.36 -9.64 -9.67
CA ILE A 131 -11.39 -8.63 -9.33
C ILE A 131 -11.92 -7.95 -10.59
N ALA A 132 -11.04 -7.49 -11.49
CA ALA A 132 -11.45 -6.75 -12.67
C ALA A 132 -11.94 -7.66 -13.82
N PHE A 133 -11.39 -8.86 -13.93
CA PHE A 133 -11.65 -9.77 -15.05
C PHE A 133 -12.35 -11.07 -14.65
N ASN A 134 -12.71 -11.23 -13.38
CA ASN A 134 -13.39 -12.41 -12.85
C ASN A 134 -12.66 -13.74 -13.15
N LYS A 135 -11.31 -13.69 -13.23
CA LYS A 135 -10.50 -14.91 -13.45
C LYS A 135 -10.44 -15.75 -12.18
N PRO A 136 -10.42 -17.08 -12.28
CA PRO A 136 -10.37 -17.98 -11.13
C PRO A 136 -8.97 -18.04 -10.48
N ILE A 137 -8.49 -16.89 -10.04
CA ILE A 137 -7.18 -16.70 -9.40
C ILE A 137 -7.43 -16.17 -8.00
N ILE A 138 -6.73 -16.70 -7.00
CA ILE A 138 -6.75 -16.19 -5.62
C ILE A 138 -5.51 -15.34 -5.40
N PRO A 139 -5.64 -14.02 -5.18
CA PRO A 139 -4.50 -13.16 -4.90
C PRO A 139 -4.02 -13.36 -3.45
N LEU A 140 -2.80 -13.86 -3.28
CA LEU A 140 -2.23 -14.14 -1.96
C LEU A 140 -1.72 -12.87 -1.28
N ASP A 141 -2.62 -12.18 -0.55
CA ASP A 141 -2.22 -11.07 0.35
C ASP A 141 -1.96 -11.57 1.77
N GLY A 142 -1.52 -10.68 2.66
CA GLY A 142 -1.28 -11.03 4.07
C GLY A 142 -2.53 -11.48 4.83
N ASN A 143 -3.74 -11.11 4.38
CA ASN A 143 -5.00 -11.56 4.97
C ASN A 143 -5.31 -13.00 4.56
N ILE A 144 -5.27 -13.28 3.27
CA ILE A 144 -5.51 -14.62 2.71
C ILE A 144 -4.43 -15.59 3.21
N GLU A 145 -3.16 -15.16 3.23
CA GLU A 145 -2.07 -15.94 3.77
C GLU A 145 -2.31 -16.33 5.23
N ARG A 146 -2.76 -15.41 6.07
CA ARG A 146 -3.09 -15.68 7.47
C ARG A 146 -4.27 -16.65 7.62
N VAL A 147 -5.34 -16.46 6.82
CA VAL A 147 -6.48 -17.39 6.78
C VAL A 147 -6.01 -18.80 6.41
N LEU A 148 -5.21 -18.91 5.34
CA LEU A 148 -4.68 -20.17 4.85
C LEU A 148 -3.80 -20.88 5.89
N LYS A 149 -2.86 -20.16 6.50
CA LYS A 149 -2.00 -20.68 7.58
C LYS A 149 -2.83 -21.31 8.70
N ARG A 150 -3.82 -20.58 9.20
CA ARG A 150 -4.66 -21.03 10.32
C ARG A 150 -5.58 -22.16 9.90
N TYR A 151 -6.19 -22.07 8.72
CA TYR A 151 -7.09 -23.11 8.22
C TYR A 151 -6.39 -24.46 8.06
N LEU A 152 -5.19 -24.47 7.44
CA LEU A 152 -4.38 -25.66 7.20
C LEU A 152 -3.41 -26.01 8.34
N TYR A 153 -3.21 -25.12 9.31
CA TYR A 153 -2.24 -25.27 10.40
C TYR A 153 -0.78 -25.31 9.92
N LEU A 154 -0.41 -24.41 9.01
CA LEU A 154 0.93 -24.36 8.44
C LEU A 154 1.87 -23.55 9.34
N LYS A 155 2.96 -24.19 9.81
CA LYS A 155 3.94 -23.57 10.71
C LYS A 155 5.09 -22.86 10.01
N LYS A 156 5.41 -23.23 8.77
CA LYS A 156 6.52 -22.67 7.98
C LYS A 156 6.01 -21.84 6.81
N GLN A 157 6.67 -20.68 6.55
CA GLN A 157 6.34 -19.80 5.41
C GLN A 157 6.54 -20.48 4.06
N SER A 158 7.58 -21.31 3.91
CA SER A 158 7.87 -22.06 2.68
C SER A 158 6.74 -23.02 2.28
N GLN A 159 6.04 -23.59 3.28
CA GLN A 159 4.89 -24.48 3.01
C GLN A 159 3.72 -23.74 2.34
N ILE A 160 3.48 -22.49 2.73
CA ILE A 160 2.35 -21.71 2.19
C ILE A 160 2.51 -21.47 0.71
N LYS A 161 3.69 -21.03 0.28
CA LYS A 161 3.97 -20.81 -1.15
C LYS A 161 3.85 -22.09 -1.96
N LYS A 162 4.41 -23.18 -1.45
CA LYS A 162 4.41 -24.48 -2.13
C LYS A 162 2.98 -25.02 -2.30
N GLU A 163 2.21 -25.10 -1.21
CA GLU A 163 0.84 -25.62 -1.25
C GLU A 163 -0.12 -24.69 -2.01
N PHE A 164 0.05 -23.37 -1.86
CA PHE A 164 -0.76 -22.40 -2.56
C PHE A 164 -0.54 -22.42 -4.07
N LEU A 165 0.71 -22.53 -4.53
CA LEU A 165 1.02 -22.59 -5.96
C LEU A 165 0.64 -23.92 -6.59
N GLN A 166 0.74 -25.02 -5.83
CA GLN A 166 0.45 -26.36 -6.35
C GLN A 166 -1.03 -26.68 -6.39
N ASP A 167 -1.85 -26.09 -5.52
CA ASP A 167 -3.24 -26.55 -5.35
C ASP A 167 -4.23 -25.49 -4.86
N GLN A 168 -4.26 -24.31 -5.49
CA GLN A 168 -5.25 -23.27 -5.17
C GLN A 168 -6.69 -23.81 -5.22
N LYS A 169 -6.97 -24.73 -6.14
CA LYS A 169 -8.30 -25.32 -6.35
C LYS A 169 -8.71 -26.24 -5.19
N LYS A 170 -7.80 -27.04 -4.64
CA LYS A 170 -8.09 -27.97 -3.53
C LYS A 170 -8.25 -27.28 -2.19
N ILE A 171 -7.58 -26.14 -1.98
CA ILE A 171 -7.54 -25.49 -0.66
C ILE A 171 -8.79 -24.68 -0.39
N PHE A 172 -9.22 -23.85 -1.34
CA PHE A 172 -10.34 -22.94 -1.19
C PHE A 172 -11.41 -23.07 -2.28
N GLY A 173 -11.27 -24.01 -3.21
CA GLY A 173 -12.19 -24.16 -4.34
C GLY A 173 -12.27 -22.89 -5.20
N THR A 174 -11.91 -23.00 -6.47
CA THR A 174 -12.09 -21.89 -7.42
C THR A 174 -13.25 -22.14 -8.36
N SER A 175 -14.03 -23.17 -8.11
CA SER A 175 -15.18 -23.59 -8.94
C SER A 175 -16.39 -22.68 -8.72
N THR A 176 -16.26 -21.42 -9.13
CA THR A 176 -17.39 -20.48 -9.06
C THR A 176 -17.37 -19.52 -10.25
N LYS A 177 -18.57 -19.18 -10.75
CA LYS A 177 -18.74 -18.08 -11.72
C LYS A 177 -18.51 -16.70 -11.09
N ARG A 178 -18.37 -16.62 -9.75
CA ARG A 178 -18.18 -15.39 -8.95
C ARG A 178 -16.74 -15.24 -8.44
N SER A 179 -15.74 -15.50 -9.27
CA SER A 179 -14.32 -15.48 -8.87
C SER A 179 -13.89 -14.11 -8.31
N SER A 180 -14.41 -13.01 -8.85
CA SER A 180 -14.18 -11.66 -8.34
C SER A 180 -14.68 -11.49 -6.90
N ASP A 181 -15.90 -11.95 -6.61
CA ASP A 181 -16.47 -11.88 -5.27
C ASP A 181 -15.73 -12.81 -4.31
N TYR A 182 -15.35 -13.99 -4.78
CA TYR A 182 -14.66 -14.98 -3.97
C TYR A 182 -13.26 -14.52 -3.52
N ALA A 183 -12.48 -13.93 -4.43
CA ALA A 183 -11.19 -13.34 -4.08
C ALA A 183 -11.34 -12.24 -3.03
N GLN A 184 -12.31 -11.35 -3.21
CA GLN A 184 -12.62 -10.29 -2.24
C GLN A 184 -13.15 -10.83 -0.92
N ALA A 185 -13.96 -11.89 -0.96
CA ALA A 185 -14.50 -12.55 0.24
C ALA A 185 -13.38 -13.12 1.13
N LEU A 186 -12.35 -13.72 0.55
CA LEU A 186 -11.20 -14.21 1.30
C LEU A 186 -10.39 -13.08 1.93
N MET A 187 -10.22 -11.94 1.23
CA MET A 187 -9.59 -10.74 1.81
C MET A 187 -10.41 -10.18 2.98
N GLU A 188 -11.75 -10.06 2.82
CA GLU A 188 -12.65 -9.57 3.86
C GLU A 188 -12.65 -10.50 5.08
N LEU A 189 -12.67 -11.82 4.87
CA LEU A 189 -12.61 -12.81 5.94
C LEU A 189 -11.35 -12.60 6.81
N GLY A 190 -10.20 -12.38 6.16
CA GLY A 190 -8.96 -12.07 6.85
C GLY A 190 -8.99 -10.71 7.57
N ALA A 191 -9.62 -9.71 6.97
CA ALA A 191 -9.68 -8.37 7.54
C ALA A 191 -10.66 -8.25 8.71
N LEU A 192 -11.83 -8.89 8.63
CA LEU A 192 -12.93 -8.70 9.57
C LEU A 192 -13.02 -9.80 10.66
N ILE A 193 -12.74 -11.04 10.29
CA ILE A 193 -12.94 -12.21 11.15
C ILE A 193 -11.60 -12.80 11.61
N CYS A 194 -10.77 -13.26 10.68
CA CYS A 194 -9.50 -13.90 10.98
C CYS A 194 -8.39 -12.86 11.25
N LYS A 195 -8.62 -11.95 12.19
CA LYS A 195 -7.70 -10.86 12.57
C LYS A 195 -6.35 -11.38 13.07
N PRO A 196 -5.26 -10.58 12.99
CA PRO A 196 -3.95 -10.97 13.52
C PRO A 196 -4.01 -11.37 14.99
N THR A 197 -4.64 -10.53 15.81
CA THR A 197 -4.93 -10.76 17.21
C THR A 197 -6.44 -10.93 17.42
N ASN A 198 -6.83 -11.78 18.38
CA ASN A 198 -8.22 -12.02 18.77
C ASN A 198 -9.17 -12.29 17.57
N PRO A 199 -8.94 -13.37 16.79
CA PRO A 199 -9.82 -13.73 15.68
C PRO A 199 -11.21 -14.10 16.17
N ASN A 200 -12.26 -13.65 15.45
CA ASN A 200 -13.66 -13.95 15.80
C ASN A 200 -14.11 -15.28 15.17
N CYS A 201 -13.58 -16.39 15.70
CA CYS A 201 -13.78 -17.72 15.11
C CYS A 201 -15.25 -18.20 15.17
N ASN A 202 -16.04 -17.77 16.15
CA ASN A 202 -17.45 -18.13 16.27
C ASN A 202 -18.31 -17.60 15.12
N LYS A 203 -17.88 -16.48 14.48
CA LYS A 203 -18.54 -15.90 13.30
C LYS A 203 -17.88 -16.33 11.97
N CYS A 204 -16.88 -17.24 12.03
CA CYS A 204 -16.12 -17.62 10.85
C CYS A 204 -16.84 -18.72 10.06
N PRO A 205 -17.12 -18.55 8.75
CA PRO A 205 -17.75 -19.60 7.94
C PRO A 205 -16.88 -20.85 7.79
N LEU A 206 -15.59 -20.77 8.12
CA LEU A 206 -14.62 -21.87 8.05
C LEU A 206 -14.33 -22.54 9.38
N SER A 207 -14.94 -22.12 10.50
CA SER A 207 -14.60 -22.56 11.86
C SER A 207 -14.60 -24.08 12.01
N ASN A 208 -15.62 -24.78 11.50
CA ASN A 208 -15.79 -26.22 11.64
C ASN A 208 -14.62 -27.06 11.11
N ASN A 209 -13.93 -26.56 10.08
CA ASN A 209 -12.82 -27.26 9.43
C ASN A 209 -11.46 -26.59 9.67
N CYS A 210 -11.42 -25.49 10.45
CA CYS A 210 -10.20 -24.75 10.72
C CYS A 210 -9.33 -25.48 11.76
N LYS A 211 -8.18 -25.95 11.34
CA LYS A 211 -7.27 -26.70 12.22
C LYS A 211 -6.70 -25.85 13.36
N ALA A 212 -6.43 -24.54 13.13
CA ALA A 212 -5.96 -23.65 14.19
C ALA A 212 -7.04 -23.42 15.26
N PHE A 213 -8.32 -23.34 14.86
CA PHE A 213 -9.43 -23.21 15.82
C PHE A 213 -9.61 -24.47 16.67
N LYS A 214 -9.54 -25.65 16.04
CA LYS A 214 -9.61 -26.93 16.75
C LYS A 214 -8.46 -27.10 17.78
N ASN A 215 -7.26 -26.64 17.41
CA ASN A 215 -6.08 -26.73 18.29
C ASN A 215 -5.94 -25.51 19.23
N LYS A 216 -6.88 -24.58 19.24
CA LYS A 216 -6.84 -23.33 20.04
C LYS A 216 -5.50 -22.57 19.93
N ASN A 217 -4.81 -22.67 18.78
CA ASN A 217 -3.52 -22.05 18.51
C ASN A 217 -3.54 -21.24 17.23
N PHE A 218 -3.42 -19.92 17.37
CA PHE A 218 -3.51 -18.95 16.26
C PHE A 218 -2.15 -18.33 15.89
N ASP A 219 -1.13 -18.50 16.72
CA ASP A 219 0.20 -17.88 16.58
C ASP A 219 1.19 -18.81 15.83
N LEU A 220 0.81 -19.23 14.63
CA LEU A 220 1.56 -20.24 13.88
C LEU A 220 2.89 -19.73 13.34
N VAL A 221 3.00 -18.42 13.01
CA VAL A 221 4.24 -17.79 12.57
C VAL A 221 4.30 -16.35 13.08
N LYS A 222 5.23 -16.07 13.97
CA LYS A 222 5.54 -14.72 14.45
C LYS A 222 6.62 -14.11 13.55
N PHE A 223 6.27 -13.10 12.75
CA PHE A 223 7.29 -12.29 12.10
C PHE A 223 7.79 -11.24 13.10
N LYS A 224 9.03 -11.36 13.56
CA LYS A 224 9.70 -10.24 14.20
C LYS A 224 9.91 -9.14 13.16
N LYS A 225 9.17 -8.05 13.25
CA LYS A 225 9.56 -6.82 12.55
C LYS A 225 10.83 -6.30 13.23
N ILE A 226 11.96 -6.49 12.58
CA ILE A 226 13.22 -5.86 13.00
C ILE A 226 13.11 -4.40 12.55
N ASN A 227 12.89 -3.48 13.50
CA ASN A 227 13.02 -2.06 13.24
C ASN A 227 14.53 -1.73 13.22
N LYS A 228 14.95 -1.05 12.17
CA LYS A 228 16.32 -0.57 12.04
C LYS A 228 16.42 0.82 12.65
N GLU A 229 17.26 0.98 13.68
CA GLU A 229 17.59 2.30 14.20
C GLU A 229 18.52 3.03 13.21
N THR A 230 18.22 4.27 12.94
CA THR A 230 19.00 5.12 12.04
C THR A 230 19.11 6.51 12.64
N TYR A 231 20.24 7.16 12.41
CA TYR A 231 20.61 8.44 13.04
C TYR A 231 20.95 9.45 11.97
N TYR A 232 20.42 10.67 12.14
CA TYR A 232 20.59 11.74 11.15
C TYR A 232 20.84 13.07 11.84
N LYS A 233 21.76 13.86 11.26
CA LYS A 233 21.84 15.30 11.47
C LYS A 233 21.02 15.99 10.40
N LEU A 234 20.04 16.79 10.82
CA LEU A 234 19.16 17.55 9.93
C LEU A 234 19.64 19.00 9.91
N ASN A 235 20.11 19.46 8.75
CA ASN A 235 20.64 20.79 8.57
C ASN A 235 19.52 21.78 8.22
N VAL A 236 19.25 22.74 9.11
CA VAL A 236 18.23 23.77 8.92
C VAL A 236 18.86 25.06 8.45
N TYR A 237 18.51 25.49 7.25
CA TYR A 237 18.86 26.78 6.68
C TYR A 237 17.61 27.66 6.64
N LYS A 238 17.68 28.87 7.19
CA LYS A 238 16.56 29.81 7.24
C LYS A 238 16.98 31.15 6.70
N LYS A 239 16.19 31.70 5.75
CA LYS A 239 16.36 33.04 5.18
C LYS A 239 14.98 33.64 4.90
N ASN A 240 14.77 34.91 5.27
CA ASN A 240 13.51 35.64 5.02
C ASN A 240 12.27 34.84 5.42
N ASN A 241 12.28 34.24 6.61
CA ASN A 241 11.22 33.37 7.15
C ASN A 241 10.89 32.14 6.28
N GLN A 242 11.80 31.69 5.43
CA GLN A 242 11.68 30.49 4.60
C GLN A 242 12.71 29.46 4.99
N TYR A 243 12.39 28.19 4.79
CA TYR A 243 13.29 27.05 5.01
C TYR A 243 13.78 26.49 3.67
N LEU A 244 15.07 26.22 3.60
CA LEU A 244 15.67 25.55 2.46
C LEU A 244 15.38 24.06 2.51
N LEU A 245 14.79 23.54 1.43
CA LEU A 245 14.63 22.11 1.19
C LEU A 245 15.37 21.71 -0.07
N ILE A 246 15.82 20.45 -0.11
CA ILE A 246 16.45 19.85 -1.29
C ILE A 246 15.61 18.72 -1.83
N LYS A 247 15.69 18.48 -3.13
CA LYS A 247 15.11 17.28 -3.74
C LYS A 247 15.93 16.05 -3.36
N ASN A 248 15.35 15.12 -2.61
CA ASN A 248 16.06 13.94 -2.11
C ASN A 248 16.44 12.97 -3.23
N ASN A 249 17.70 12.95 -3.57
CA ASN A 249 18.31 11.96 -4.47
C ASN A 249 19.27 11.02 -3.73
N LYS A 250 19.63 11.35 -2.49
CA LYS A 250 20.64 10.65 -1.67
C LYS A 250 20.07 9.40 -0.98
N PHE A 251 18.86 9.50 -0.43
CA PHE A 251 18.25 8.43 0.36
C PHE A 251 17.19 7.67 -0.41
N ASN A 252 17.05 6.36 -0.13
CA ASN A 252 16.04 5.51 -0.75
C ASN A 252 14.60 5.78 -0.25
N PHE A 253 14.45 6.32 0.96
CA PHE A 253 13.15 6.79 1.46
C PHE A 253 12.86 8.20 0.92
N LEU A 254 11.57 8.52 0.70
CA LEU A 254 11.11 9.81 0.19
C LEU A 254 11.85 10.31 -1.06
N LYS A 255 12.34 9.40 -1.91
CA LYS A 255 13.11 9.71 -3.11
C LYS A 255 12.37 10.65 -4.05
N ASN A 256 13.08 11.66 -4.58
CA ASN A 256 12.56 12.71 -5.44
C ASN A 256 11.52 13.65 -4.79
N LEU A 257 11.44 13.70 -3.46
CA LEU A 257 10.62 14.66 -2.71
C LEU A 257 11.49 15.70 -2.02
N ASN A 258 10.88 16.84 -1.69
CA ASN A 258 11.57 17.91 -0.98
C ASN A 258 11.67 17.60 0.52
N ILE A 259 12.89 17.46 1.01
CA ILE A 259 13.22 17.23 2.41
C ILE A 259 14.27 18.24 2.88
N PHE A 260 14.45 18.39 4.18
CA PHE A 260 15.61 19.11 4.71
C PHE A 260 16.91 18.40 4.32
N PRO A 261 18.00 19.11 4.07
CA PRO A 261 19.31 18.48 3.93
C PRO A 261 19.65 17.68 5.19
N MET A 262 20.13 16.46 5.01
CA MET A 262 20.44 15.56 6.13
C MET A 262 21.70 14.76 5.84
N ASP A 263 22.45 14.44 6.93
CA ASP A 263 23.57 13.54 6.92
C ASP A 263 23.29 12.35 7.83
N GLN A 264 23.47 11.15 7.28
CA GLN A 264 23.32 9.92 8.04
C GLN A 264 24.58 9.65 8.86
N LEU A 265 24.39 9.27 10.12
CA LEU A 265 25.45 8.94 11.04
C LEU A 265 25.55 7.43 11.25
N ASN A 266 26.78 6.94 11.46
CA ASN A 266 27.03 5.54 11.76
C ASN A 266 26.91 5.32 13.28
N ASN A 267 25.73 4.85 13.71
CA ASN A 267 25.41 4.38 15.06
C ASN A 267 26.15 5.08 16.21
N PRO A 268 25.92 6.39 16.43
CA PRO A 268 26.65 7.18 17.41
C PRO A 268 26.31 6.72 18.84
N LYS A 269 27.33 6.63 19.70
CA LYS A 269 27.13 6.43 21.13
C LYS A 269 26.50 7.70 21.74
N ASN A 270 25.50 7.53 22.62
CA ASN A 270 24.84 8.64 23.34
C ASN A 270 24.26 9.72 22.40
N PHE A 271 23.44 9.31 21.41
CA PHE A 271 22.80 10.24 20.49
C PHE A 271 21.64 10.99 21.15
N ASP A 272 21.86 12.26 21.44
CA ASP A 272 20.82 13.18 21.90
C ASP A 272 19.97 13.64 20.72
N LYS A 273 18.71 13.17 20.66
CA LYS A 273 17.77 13.42 19.55
C LYS A 273 16.77 14.51 19.89
N ASP A 274 16.48 15.37 18.92
CA ASP A 274 15.40 16.36 19.00
C ASP A 274 14.08 15.79 18.51
N LEU A 275 14.14 14.88 17.51
CA LEU A 275 12.96 14.28 16.87
C LEU A 275 13.14 12.78 16.65
N ASN A 276 12.01 12.07 16.65
CA ASN A 276 11.95 10.69 16.25
C ASN A 276 10.83 10.46 15.23
N PHE A 277 11.13 9.77 14.13
CA PHE A 277 10.15 9.39 13.10
C PHE A 277 10.25 7.93 12.77
N LYS A 278 9.09 7.31 12.50
CA LYS A 278 9.03 5.97 11.95
C LYS A 278 8.64 6.04 10.47
N ILE A 279 9.56 5.58 9.61
CA ILE A 279 9.32 5.44 8.16
C ILE A 279 9.53 3.98 7.78
N SER A 280 8.45 3.27 7.40
CA SER A 280 8.48 1.83 7.13
C SER A 280 8.99 1.03 8.34
N ASN A 281 10.14 0.37 8.22
CA ASN A 281 10.82 -0.38 9.29
C ASN A 281 12.01 0.39 9.91
N MET A 282 12.16 1.68 9.61
CA MET A 282 13.21 2.52 10.17
C MET A 282 12.65 3.39 11.32
N ASN A 283 13.32 3.38 12.45
CA ASN A 283 13.19 4.37 13.50
C ASN A 283 14.30 5.41 13.29
N MET A 284 13.91 6.59 12.84
CA MET A 284 14.83 7.68 12.51
C MET A 284 14.99 8.58 13.73
N ASN A 285 16.17 8.61 14.31
CA ASN A 285 16.56 9.54 15.36
C ASN A 285 17.25 10.74 14.71
N ILE A 286 16.75 11.94 14.97
CA ILE A 286 17.19 13.16 14.28
C ILE A 286 17.69 14.19 15.29
N LYS A 287 18.89 14.72 15.07
CA LYS A 287 19.43 15.92 15.72
C LYS A 287 19.33 17.08 14.74
N ILE A 288 18.82 18.22 15.20
CA ILE A 288 18.66 19.43 14.39
C ILE A 288 19.89 20.30 14.55
N GLU A 289 20.46 20.75 13.45
CA GLU A 289 21.57 21.70 13.42
C GLU A 289 21.20 22.91 12.55
N TYR A 290 21.25 24.11 13.10
CA TYR A 290 21.08 25.35 12.34
C TYR A 290 22.40 25.74 11.65
N LYS A 291 22.31 26.02 10.35
CA LYS A 291 23.45 26.36 9.50
C LYS A 291 23.24 27.75 8.85
N LYS A 292 24.31 28.54 8.79
CA LYS A 292 24.29 29.88 8.17
C LYS A 292 24.46 29.81 6.64
N ASN A 293 25.43 29.04 6.17
CA ASN A 293 25.81 28.96 4.77
C ASN A 293 25.51 27.57 4.18
N HIS A 294 25.21 27.53 2.89
CA HIS A 294 25.01 26.29 2.11
C HIS A 294 25.75 26.34 0.78
N ASN A 295 26.20 25.18 0.33
CA ASN A 295 26.91 25.00 -0.96
C ASN A 295 26.01 24.25 -1.97
N PHE A 296 24.71 24.48 -1.94
CA PHE A 296 23.78 23.83 -2.86
C PHE A 296 23.49 24.76 -4.04
N ASP A 297 24.01 24.43 -5.22
CA ASP A 297 23.82 25.23 -6.44
C ASP A 297 22.55 24.87 -7.22
N LYS A 298 22.06 23.64 -7.06
CA LYS A 298 20.91 23.10 -7.83
C LYS A 298 19.94 22.32 -6.95
N ASN A 299 18.67 22.22 -7.43
CA ASN A 299 17.61 21.44 -6.75
C ASN A 299 17.21 21.92 -5.35
N ILE A 300 17.38 23.21 -5.05
CA ILE A 300 16.93 23.84 -3.82
C ILE A 300 15.56 24.49 -3.99
N ASN A 301 14.78 24.48 -2.90
CA ASN A 301 13.48 25.15 -2.83
C ASN A 301 13.39 25.88 -1.49
N TRP A 302 13.15 27.17 -1.54
CA TRP A 302 12.83 27.94 -0.35
C TRP A 302 11.33 27.89 -0.10
N ILE A 303 10.95 27.39 1.08
CA ILE A 303 9.57 27.10 1.43
C ILE A 303 9.10 28.05 2.53
N ASN A 304 8.02 28.77 2.25
CA ASN A 304 7.36 29.60 3.26
C ASN A 304 6.48 28.70 4.16
N PRO A 305 6.72 28.64 5.47
CA PRO A 305 5.94 27.81 6.40
C PRO A 305 4.46 28.22 6.51
N ALA A 306 4.13 29.48 6.23
CA ALA A 306 2.75 29.96 6.23
C ALA A 306 1.94 29.52 4.98
N LYS A 307 2.59 28.98 3.94
CA LYS A 307 1.96 28.60 2.66
C LYS A 307 2.27 27.16 2.26
N LEU A 308 2.27 26.24 3.24
CA LEU A 308 2.64 24.82 3.00
C LEU A 308 1.72 24.10 2.01
N GLU A 309 0.47 24.56 1.87
CA GLU A 309 -0.51 24.03 0.92
C GLU A 309 -0.09 24.23 -0.56
N ASN A 310 0.72 25.23 -0.84
CA ASN A 310 1.21 25.53 -2.20
C ASN A 310 2.32 24.58 -2.65
N TYR A 311 2.86 23.76 -1.74
CA TYR A 311 3.96 22.86 -2.01
C TYR A 311 3.54 21.41 -1.91
N VAL A 312 4.21 20.54 -2.68
CA VAL A 312 4.09 19.08 -2.55
C VAL A 312 5.19 18.62 -1.59
N LEU A 313 4.82 18.38 -0.34
CA LEU A 313 5.75 18.00 0.72
C LEU A 313 5.35 16.68 1.39
N PRO A 314 6.30 15.78 1.68
CA PRO A 314 6.00 14.61 2.47
C PRO A 314 5.57 15.01 3.90
N THR A 315 4.75 14.18 4.53
CA THR A 315 4.31 14.37 5.93
C THR A 315 5.48 14.53 6.88
N PHE A 316 6.57 13.83 6.63
CA PHE A 316 7.84 13.95 7.33
C PHE A 316 8.35 15.42 7.36
N THR A 317 8.50 16.03 6.18
CA THR A 317 8.96 17.41 6.04
C THR A 317 7.99 18.41 6.69
N LYS A 318 6.68 18.22 6.50
CA LYS A 318 5.66 19.09 7.13
C LYS A 318 5.69 19.04 8.64
N LYS A 319 5.89 17.85 9.24
CA LYS A 319 6.00 17.70 10.69
C LYS A 319 7.26 18.39 11.24
N ILE A 320 8.38 18.31 10.53
CA ILE A 320 9.60 19.01 10.92
C ILE A 320 9.39 20.53 10.87
N ILE A 321 8.81 21.06 9.79
CA ILE A 321 8.51 22.50 9.70
C ILE A 321 7.60 22.94 10.86
N LYS A 322 6.55 22.19 11.17
CA LYS A 322 5.67 22.51 12.31
C LYS A 322 6.41 22.51 13.63
N PHE A 323 7.29 21.54 13.86
CA PHE A 323 8.14 21.51 15.07
C PHE A 323 9.05 22.72 15.14
N LEU A 324 9.75 23.09 14.06
CA LEU A 324 10.63 24.27 14.02
C LEU A 324 9.87 25.59 14.26
N GLU A 325 8.62 25.68 13.81
CA GLU A 325 7.78 26.86 14.07
C GLU A 325 7.21 26.89 15.50
N SER A 326 7.04 25.76 16.16
CA SER A 326 6.58 25.70 17.56
C SER A 326 7.70 25.99 18.59
N GLN A 327 8.97 26.05 18.17
CA GLN A 327 10.12 26.40 19.01
C GLN A 327 10.45 27.89 18.97
N LYS A 328 9.69 28.70 18.24
CA LYS A 328 9.78 30.16 18.23
C LYS A 328 9.00 30.76 19.39
#